data_a451baf819618028ccd3445c5a5034ce
#
_entry.id   a451baf819618028ccd3445c5a5034ce
#
_cell.length_a   1.000
_cell.length_b   1.000
_cell.length_c   1.000
_cell.angle_alpha   90.00
_cell.angle_beta   90.00
_cell.angle_gamma   90.00
#
_symmetry.space_group_name_H-M   'P 1'
#
loop_
_entity.id
_entity.type
_entity.pdbx_description
1 polymer ?
#
loop_
_entity_poly.entity_id
_entity_poly.type
_entity_poly.pdbx_seq_one_letter_code
_entity_poly.pdbx_strand_id
1 'polypeptide(L)' 'MPDIHIIPSGDRWNVKQENGDVVSAHDTQAEAEKAGKDWTRANGGGEVFTHRDEGDFSRIRKGDQV' A
#
# COMPACT_ATOMS: atom_id res chain seq x y z
N MET A 1 -12.38 6.95 4.59
CA MET A 1 -11.56 5.89 5.14
C MET A 1 -10.25 5.84 4.41
N PRO A 2 -9.14 5.84 5.13
CA PRO A 2 -7.83 5.86 4.47
C PRO A 2 -7.48 4.51 3.88
N ASP A 3 -7.16 4.50 2.62
CA ASP A 3 -6.68 3.30 1.95
C ASP A 3 -5.17 3.30 1.95
N ILE A 4 -4.58 2.13 1.86
CA ILE A 4 -3.13 1.97 1.87
C ILE A 4 -2.71 1.16 0.65
N HIS A 5 -1.56 1.47 0.11
CA HIS A 5 -1.02 0.80 -1.07
C HIS A 5 0.31 0.15 -0.75
N ILE A 6 0.49 -1.08 -1.18
CA ILE A 6 1.72 -1.84 -0.99
C ILE A 6 2.40 -1.89 -2.34
N ILE A 7 3.53 -1.19 -2.47
CA ILE A 7 4.17 -0.95 -3.77
C ILE A 7 5.61 -1.42 -3.72
N PRO A 8 6.04 -2.26 -4.67
CA PRO A 8 7.43 -2.67 -4.71
C PRO A 8 8.31 -1.48 -5.11
N SER A 9 9.46 -1.40 -4.50
CA SER A 9 10.41 -0.34 -4.76
C SER A 9 11.82 -0.93 -4.65
N GLY A 10 12.40 -1.31 -5.78
CA GLY A 10 13.68 -1.99 -5.77
C GLY A 10 13.56 -3.31 -5.03
N ASP A 11 14.37 -3.49 -4.01
CA ASP A 11 14.38 -4.72 -3.21
C ASP A 11 13.38 -4.71 -2.07
N ARG A 12 12.62 -3.63 -1.94
CA ARG A 12 11.76 -3.45 -0.78
C ARG A 12 10.32 -3.22 -1.20
N TRP A 13 9.44 -3.23 -0.21
CA TRP A 13 8.03 -2.97 -0.42
C TRP A 13 7.62 -1.79 0.46
N ASN A 14 7.10 -0.76 -0.18
CA ASN A 14 6.67 0.44 0.54
C ASN A 14 5.18 0.37 0.85
N VAL A 15 4.84 0.85 2.04
CA VAL A 15 3.46 1.02 2.45
C VAL A 15 3.17 2.51 2.29
N LYS A 16 2.29 2.86 1.36
CA LYS A 16 2.01 4.26 1.02
C LYS A 16 0.54 4.59 1.20
N GLN A 17 0.30 5.81 1.63
CA GLN A 17 -1.07 6.32 1.70
C GLN A 17 -1.53 6.75 0.32
N GLU A 18 -2.84 7.00 0.20
CA GLU A 18 -3.41 7.46 -1.07
C GLU A 18 -2.76 8.72 -1.59
N ASN A 19 -2.32 9.60 -0.70
CA ASN A 19 -1.68 10.84 -1.10
C ASN A 19 -0.23 10.67 -1.50
N GLY A 20 0.31 9.44 -1.39
CA GLY A 20 1.69 9.17 -1.79
C GLY A 20 2.69 9.14 -0.66
N ASP A 21 2.29 9.49 0.55
CA ASP A 21 3.22 9.48 1.68
C ASP A 21 3.57 8.06 2.08
N VAL A 22 4.86 7.80 2.29
CA VAL A 22 5.34 6.49 2.71
C VAL A 22 5.17 6.35 4.21
N VAL A 23 4.44 5.32 4.63
CA VAL A 23 4.24 5.03 6.04
C VAL A 23 5.38 4.18 6.58
N SER A 24 5.77 3.17 5.81
CA SER A 24 6.84 2.27 6.23
C SER A 24 7.37 1.53 5.00
N ALA A 25 8.49 0.84 5.18
CA ALA A 25 9.08 0.02 4.12
C ALA A 25 9.52 -1.31 4.73
N HIS A 26 9.40 -2.37 3.95
CA HIS A 26 9.67 -3.72 4.44
C HIS A 26 10.40 -4.52 3.39
N ASP A 27 11.04 -5.60 3.81
CA ASP A 27 11.83 -6.43 2.91
C ASP A 27 10.97 -7.40 2.10
N THR A 28 9.78 -7.74 2.60
CA THR A 28 8.92 -8.70 1.90
C THR A 28 7.52 -8.13 1.73
N GLN A 29 6.83 -8.64 0.72
CA GLN A 29 5.46 -8.26 0.47
C GLN A 29 4.56 -8.62 1.65
N ALA A 30 4.77 -9.79 2.24
CA ALA A 30 3.94 -10.24 3.35
C ALA A 30 4.06 -9.30 4.55
N GLU A 31 5.28 -8.84 4.83
CA GLU A 31 5.48 -7.91 5.93
C GLU A 31 4.83 -6.57 5.65
N ALA A 32 4.94 -6.11 4.41
CA ALA A 32 4.32 -4.84 4.04
C ALA A 32 2.80 -4.92 4.12
N GLU A 33 2.23 -6.04 3.68
CA GLU A 33 0.79 -6.20 3.74
C GLU A 33 0.29 -6.24 5.18
N LYS A 34 1.04 -6.90 6.06
CA LYS A 34 0.67 -6.93 7.46
C LYS A 34 0.72 -5.53 8.06
N ALA A 35 1.78 -4.79 7.74
CA ALA A 35 1.92 -3.42 8.23
C ALA A 35 0.79 -2.54 7.70
N GLY A 36 0.41 -2.73 6.44
CA GLY A 36 -0.68 -1.97 5.85
C GLY A 36 -2.00 -2.26 6.54
N LYS A 37 -2.28 -3.52 6.81
CA LYS A 37 -3.50 -3.89 7.51
C LYS A 37 -3.53 -3.31 8.93
N ASP A 38 -2.41 -3.37 9.63
CA ASP A 38 -2.33 -2.81 10.97
C ASP A 38 -2.56 -1.30 10.93
N TRP A 39 -1.98 -0.65 9.93
CA TRP A 39 -2.12 0.79 9.79
C TRP A 39 -3.57 1.20 9.53
N THR A 40 -4.24 0.51 8.61
CA THR A 40 -5.63 0.84 8.31
C THR A 40 -6.53 0.61 9.52
N ARG A 41 -6.28 -0.48 10.25
CA ARG A 41 -7.06 -0.76 11.44
C ARG A 41 -6.87 0.32 12.49
N ALA A 42 -5.65 0.82 12.63
CA ALA A 42 -5.37 1.87 13.62
C ALA A 42 -5.95 3.21 13.20
N ASN A 43 -6.24 3.39 11.91
CA ASN A 43 -6.70 4.67 11.38
C ASN A 43 -8.15 4.63 10.93
N GLY A 44 -8.95 3.76 11.52
CA GLY A 44 -10.38 3.77 11.28
C GLY A 44 -10.86 2.83 10.19
N GLY A 45 -9.98 1.98 9.70
CA GLY A 45 -10.34 1.04 8.65
C GLY A 45 -9.96 1.59 7.29
N GLY A 46 -10.11 0.77 6.28
CA GLY A 46 -9.72 1.13 4.94
C GLY A 46 -9.32 -0.14 4.21
N GLU A 47 -8.86 -0.01 2.98
CA GLU A 47 -8.48 -1.16 2.19
C GLU A 47 -6.99 -1.16 1.90
N VAL A 48 -6.44 -2.34 1.72
CA VAL A 48 -5.04 -2.52 1.40
C VAL A 48 -4.95 -3.02 -0.04
N PHE A 49 -4.26 -2.27 -0.89
CA PHE A 49 -4.09 -2.62 -2.29
C PHE A 49 -2.64 -2.97 -2.55
N THR A 50 -2.40 -4.16 -3.06
CA THR A 50 -1.05 -4.60 -3.38
C THR A 50 -0.82 -4.43 -4.87
N HIS A 51 0.26 -3.74 -5.23
CA HIS A 51 0.61 -3.46 -6.61
C HIS A 51 1.71 -4.40 -7.07
N ARG A 52 1.74 -4.69 -8.37
CA ARG A 52 2.78 -5.57 -8.92
C ARG A 52 4.07 -4.84 -9.20
N ASP A 53 3.98 -3.55 -9.48
CA ASP A 53 5.17 -2.74 -9.72
C ASP A 53 4.87 -1.29 -9.42
N GLU A 54 5.90 -0.46 -9.44
CA GLU A 54 5.76 0.94 -9.07
C GLU A 54 4.86 1.72 -10.01
N GLY A 55 4.82 1.32 -11.27
CA GLY A 55 4.02 2.02 -12.25
C GLY A 55 2.53 1.90 -12.01
N ASP A 56 2.11 0.85 -11.33
CA ASP A 56 0.69 0.64 -11.07
C ASP A 56 0.12 1.73 -10.20
N PHE A 57 0.92 2.29 -9.29
CA PHE A 57 0.41 3.27 -8.34
C PHE A 57 -0.20 4.48 -9.03
N SER A 58 0.50 5.01 -10.01
CA SER A 58 0.04 6.24 -10.64
C SER A 58 -1.19 6.04 -11.51
N ARG A 59 -1.51 4.79 -11.84
CA ARG A 59 -2.65 4.50 -12.70
C ARG A 59 -3.85 3.93 -11.97
N ILE A 60 -3.69 3.59 -10.71
CA ILE A 60 -4.77 2.99 -9.95
C ILE A 60 -5.73 4.04 -9.45
N ARG A 61 -7.01 3.77 -9.62
CA ARG A 61 -8.08 4.56 -9.05
C ARG A 61 -9.06 3.61 -8.43
N LYS A 62 -9.92 4.15 -7.59
CA LYS A 62 -10.83 3.31 -6.84
C LYS A 62 -11.62 2.35 -7.70
N GLY A 63 -12.06 2.76 -8.81
CA GLY A 63 -12.88 1.90 -9.66
C GLY A 63 -12.08 0.91 -10.47
N ASP A 64 -10.76 0.99 -10.45
CA ASP A 64 -9.90 0.19 -11.31
C ASP A 64 -9.22 -0.95 -10.58
N GLN A 65 -9.63 -1.22 -9.39
CA GLN A 65 -8.94 -2.13 -8.49
C GLN A 65 -9.22 -3.58 -8.75
N VAL A 66 -9.32 -4.09 -9.78
CA VAL A 66 -9.69 -5.49 -10.01
C VAL A 66 -8.55 -6.31 -10.57
#